data_ae2c7e0954257eaea0b3551c20b0109a
#
_entry.id   ae2c7e0954257eaea0b3551c20b0109a
#
_cell.length_a   1.000
_cell.length_b   1.000
_cell.length_c   1.000
_cell.angle_alpha   90.00
_cell.angle_beta   90.00
_cell.angle_gamma   90.00
#
_symmetry.space_group_name_H-M   'P 1'
#
loop_
_entity.id
_entity.type
_entity.pdbx_description
1 polymer ?
#
loop_
_entity_poly.entity_id
_entity_poly.type
_entity_poly.pdbx_seq_one_letter_code
_entity_poly.pdbx_strand_id
1 'polypeptide(L)'
;MNVCILEGKSYDANVVEIEENFNILYTDNTKRTLANGHMFLDPIGTFIGHSVTFAPSNNRADFDALWDFFKIPRREGFAVTCIDGQNRTISYKAYTSNGARKTSCIRNGIVYWESLQVNIIPIDAQVVPT
;
A
#
# COMPACT_ATOMS: atom_id res chain seq x y z
N MET A 1 -18.26 2.90 2.78
CA MET A 1 -17.69 1.97 1.80
C MET A 1 -16.21 1.75 2.10
N ASN A 2 -15.81 0.51 2.26
CA ASN A 2 -14.42 0.19 2.53
C ASN A 2 -13.68 -0.01 1.21
N VAL A 3 -12.66 0.80 0.97
CA VAL A 3 -11.90 0.76 -0.28
C VAL A 3 -10.69 -0.15 -0.21
N CYS A 4 -10.35 -0.64 0.99
CA CYS A 4 -9.28 -1.61 1.17
C CYS A 4 -9.75 -2.78 2.02
N ILE A 5 -9.53 -4.00 1.53
CA ILE A 5 -9.84 -5.25 2.22
C ILE A 5 -8.51 -5.97 2.46
N LEU A 6 -8.23 -6.30 3.72
CA LEU A 6 -6.97 -6.93 4.12
C LEU A 6 -7.24 -8.35 4.59
N GLU A 7 -6.63 -9.33 3.94
CA GLU A 7 -6.83 -10.76 4.21
C GLU A 7 -8.32 -11.14 4.20
N GLY A 8 -9.08 -10.54 3.28
CA GLY A 8 -10.51 -10.80 3.17
C GLY A 8 -11.39 -10.11 4.22
N LYS A 9 -10.79 -9.32 5.12
CA LYS A 9 -11.53 -8.63 6.17
C LYS A 9 -11.61 -7.13 5.89
N SER A 10 -12.81 -6.56 5.98
CA SER A 10 -13.04 -5.13 5.93
C SER A 10 -12.96 -4.52 7.31
N TYR A 11 -12.31 -3.37 7.41
CA TYR A 11 -12.22 -2.61 8.66
C TYR A 11 -13.06 -1.34 8.53
N ASP A 12 -13.80 -1.03 9.59
CA ASP A 12 -14.65 0.17 9.64
C ASP A 12 -13.80 1.38 10.02
N ALA A 13 -13.00 1.83 9.07
CA ALA A 13 -12.19 3.03 9.20
C ALA A 13 -12.32 3.83 7.91
N ASN A 14 -12.32 5.16 8.05
CA ASN A 14 -12.43 6.04 6.91
C ASN A 14 -11.10 6.12 6.18
N VAL A 15 -11.13 5.92 4.86
CA VAL A 15 -9.96 6.18 4.03
C VAL A 15 -10.09 7.60 3.51
N VAL A 16 -9.17 8.47 3.93
CA VAL A 16 -9.22 9.89 3.56
C VAL A 16 -8.30 10.21 2.39
N GLU A 17 -7.32 9.35 2.12
CA GLU A 17 -6.40 9.55 1.01
C GLU A 17 -5.86 8.21 0.55
N ILE A 18 -5.89 7.97 -0.76
CA ILE A 18 -5.20 6.86 -1.40
C ILE A 18 -4.37 7.42 -2.53
N GLU A 19 -3.08 7.15 -2.48
CA GLU A 19 -2.18 7.46 -3.59
C GLU A 19 -1.75 6.14 -4.23
N GLU A 20 -1.97 6.02 -5.52
CA GLU A 20 -1.55 4.87 -6.29
C GLU A 20 -0.31 5.25 -7.09
N ASN A 21 0.73 4.44 -7.00
CA ASN A 21 1.95 4.68 -7.75
C ASN A 21 2.40 3.41 -8.46
N PHE A 22 3.16 3.56 -9.52
CA PHE A 22 3.72 2.42 -10.21
C PHE A 22 5.23 2.55 -10.33
N ASN A 23 5.89 1.41 -10.39
CA ASN A 23 7.34 1.31 -10.55
C ASN A 23 7.62 0.21 -11.57
N ILE A 24 8.38 0.54 -12.60
CA ILE A 24 8.81 -0.45 -13.59
C ILE A 24 10.25 -0.82 -13.25
N LEU A 25 10.47 -2.09 -12.94
CA LEU A 25 11.79 -2.59 -12.61
C LEU A 25 12.46 -3.20 -13.84
N TYR A 26 13.75 -2.97 -13.96
CA TYR A 26 14.58 -3.45 -15.06
C TYR A 26 15.73 -4.28 -14.49
N THR A 27 16.21 -5.25 -15.28
CA THR A 27 17.38 -6.04 -14.91
C THR A 27 18.67 -5.24 -15.08
N ASP A 28 19.78 -5.78 -14.57
CA ASP A 28 21.09 -5.18 -14.76
C ASP A 28 21.54 -5.17 -16.22
N ASN A 29 20.87 -5.92 -17.08
CA ASN A 29 21.13 -5.90 -18.52
C ASN A 29 20.61 -4.66 -19.22
N THR A 30 19.73 -3.89 -18.56
CA THR A 30 19.23 -2.63 -19.11
C THR A 30 20.35 -1.58 -19.11
N LYS A 31 20.70 -1.12 -20.29
CA LYS A 31 21.80 -0.17 -20.46
C LYS A 31 21.69 0.60 -21.76
N ARG A 32 22.40 1.71 -21.82
CA ARG A 32 22.52 2.52 -23.03
C ARG A 32 23.78 2.12 -23.76
N THR A 33 23.70 1.90 -25.08
CA THR A 33 24.86 1.53 -25.86
C THR A 33 25.78 2.74 -26.07
N LEU A 34 27.09 2.50 -26.10
CA LEU A 34 28.08 3.57 -26.25
C LEU A 34 28.14 4.11 -27.68
N ALA A 35 27.84 3.25 -28.67
CA ALA A 35 28.03 3.61 -30.08
C ALA A 35 27.03 4.70 -30.56
N ASN A 36 25.76 4.56 -30.16
CA ASN A 36 24.71 5.47 -30.65
C ASN A 36 23.81 5.99 -29.54
N GLY A 37 24.10 5.67 -28.28
CA GLY A 37 23.27 6.10 -27.17
C GLY A 37 21.93 5.39 -27.06
N HIS A 38 21.69 4.36 -27.85
CA HIS A 38 20.44 3.62 -27.82
C HIS A 38 20.29 2.88 -26.51
N MET A 39 19.11 2.97 -25.90
CA MET A 39 18.80 2.31 -24.64
C MET A 39 18.31 0.88 -24.89
N PHE A 40 19.03 -0.09 -24.35
CA PHE A 40 18.57 -1.48 -24.35
C PHE A 40 17.74 -1.71 -23.09
N LEU A 41 16.49 -2.13 -23.26
CA LEU A 41 15.54 -2.27 -22.15
C LEU A 41 15.27 -3.75 -21.88
N ASP A 42 15.44 -4.15 -20.64
CA ASP A 42 15.15 -5.51 -20.17
C ASP A 42 14.25 -5.42 -18.93
N PRO A 43 12.94 -5.19 -19.11
CA PRO A 43 12.03 -4.98 -17.99
C PRO A 43 11.67 -6.29 -17.28
N ILE A 44 11.54 -6.23 -15.95
CA ILE A 44 11.02 -7.32 -15.13
C ILE A 44 9.49 -7.26 -15.08
N GLY A 45 8.94 -6.07 -14.90
CA GLY A 45 7.50 -5.87 -14.80
C GLY A 45 7.15 -4.60 -14.06
N THR A 46 5.87 -4.33 -13.96
CA THR A 46 5.34 -3.15 -13.27
C THR A 46 4.76 -3.54 -11.92
N PHE A 47 5.15 -2.80 -10.89
CA PHE A 47 4.70 -2.98 -9.51
C PHE A 47 3.86 -1.78 -9.13
N ILE A 48 2.57 -2.01 -8.86
CA ILE A 48 1.63 -0.95 -8.50
C ILE A 48 1.38 -1.00 -7.00
N GLY A 49 1.84 0.03 -6.31
CA GLY A 49 1.69 0.15 -4.87
C GLY A 49 0.73 1.25 -4.48
N HIS A 50 0.35 1.25 -3.21
CA HIS A 50 -0.59 2.21 -2.67
C HIS A 50 -0.02 2.83 -1.39
N SER A 51 -0.28 4.12 -1.21
CA SER A 51 -0.07 4.80 0.05
C SER A 51 -1.45 5.21 0.55
N VAL A 52 -1.84 4.70 1.72
CA VAL A 52 -3.21 4.85 2.22
C VAL A 52 -3.17 5.56 3.55
N THR A 53 -4.04 6.56 3.71
CA THR A 53 -4.22 7.28 4.97
C THR A 53 -5.60 7.00 5.50
N PHE A 54 -5.67 6.41 6.70
CA PHE A 54 -6.92 6.11 7.40
C PHE A 54 -7.16 7.17 8.48
N ALA A 55 -8.41 7.56 8.62
CA ALA A 55 -8.86 8.40 9.74
C ALA A 55 -9.75 7.57 10.66
N PRO A 56 -9.81 7.89 11.96
CA PRO A 56 -10.71 7.19 12.88
C PRO A 56 -12.15 7.34 12.45
N SER A 57 -12.91 6.25 12.59
CA SER A 57 -14.36 6.25 12.49
C SER A 57 -14.96 6.20 13.90
N ASN A 58 -16.27 5.99 13.99
CA ASN A 58 -16.90 5.74 15.28
C ASN A 58 -16.47 4.40 15.89
N ASN A 59 -15.86 3.52 15.11
CA ASN A 59 -15.38 2.22 15.55
C ASN A 59 -13.88 2.29 15.85
N ARG A 60 -13.55 2.70 17.07
CA ARG A 60 -12.16 2.79 17.52
C ARG A 60 -11.47 1.43 17.50
N ALA A 61 -12.21 0.35 17.80
CA ALA A 61 -11.64 -0.99 17.83
C ALA A 61 -11.08 -1.39 16.46
N ASP A 62 -11.78 -1.10 15.38
CA ASP A 62 -11.32 -1.40 14.02
C ASP A 62 -10.12 -0.53 13.63
N PHE A 63 -10.10 0.73 14.04
CA PHE A 63 -8.95 1.60 13.79
C PHE A 63 -7.69 1.09 14.50
N ASP A 64 -7.83 0.69 15.77
CA ASP A 64 -6.73 0.11 16.51
C ASP A 64 -6.30 -1.24 15.92
N ALA A 65 -7.25 -2.04 15.42
CA ALA A 65 -6.97 -3.33 14.78
C ALA A 65 -6.16 -3.16 13.49
N LEU A 66 -6.38 -2.07 12.75
CA LEU A 66 -5.57 -1.76 11.56
C LEU A 66 -4.11 -1.53 11.92
N TRP A 67 -3.86 -0.77 12.97
CA TRP A 67 -2.50 -0.55 13.45
C TRP A 67 -1.84 -1.88 13.84
N ASP A 68 -2.55 -2.70 14.60
CA ASP A 68 -2.04 -4.00 15.03
C ASP A 68 -1.80 -4.94 13.85
N PHE A 69 -2.64 -4.86 12.81
CA PHE A 69 -2.46 -5.66 11.61
C PHE A 69 -1.19 -5.26 10.86
N PHE A 70 -1.00 -3.98 10.61
CA PHE A 70 0.12 -3.51 9.79
C PHE A 70 1.48 -3.62 10.47
N LYS A 71 1.54 -3.54 11.79
CA LYS A 71 2.82 -3.60 12.50
C LYS A 71 3.42 -5.01 12.61
N ILE A 72 2.66 -6.05 12.32
CA ILE A 72 3.14 -7.43 12.42
C ILE A 72 3.95 -7.76 11.16
N PRO A 73 5.25 -8.12 11.30
CA PRO A 73 6.01 -8.56 10.14
C PRO A 73 5.53 -9.93 9.67
N ARG A 74 5.36 -10.08 8.36
CA ARG A 74 4.89 -11.31 7.76
C ARG A 74 5.85 -11.75 6.66
N ARG A 75 6.30 -13.00 6.71
CA ARG A 75 7.26 -13.51 5.74
C ARG A 75 6.70 -13.61 4.33
N GLU A 76 5.43 -13.91 4.22
CA GLU A 76 4.76 -14.08 2.92
C GLU A 76 3.85 -12.91 2.55
N GLY A 77 3.87 -11.86 3.37
CA GLY A 77 3.01 -10.70 3.15
C GLY A 77 1.55 -10.98 3.48
N PHE A 78 0.68 -10.19 2.89
CA PHE A 78 -0.77 -10.30 3.09
C PHE A 78 -1.50 -10.00 1.80
N ALA A 79 -2.70 -10.55 1.67
CA ALA A 79 -3.57 -10.26 0.54
C ALA A 79 -4.28 -8.93 0.76
N VAL A 80 -4.30 -8.09 -0.25
CA VAL A 80 -4.97 -6.80 -0.20
C VAL A 80 -5.85 -6.64 -1.44
N THR A 81 -7.02 -6.03 -1.24
CA THR A 81 -7.92 -5.64 -2.33
C THR A 81 -8.21 -4.15 -2.17
N CYS A 82 -7.87 -3.37 -3.17
CA CYS A 82 -8.07 -1.92 -3.18
C CYS A 82 -8.75 -1.48 -4.46
N ILE A 83 -9.22 -0.23 -4.46
CA ILE A 83 -9.75 0.41 -5.67
C ILE A 83 -8.60 1.12 -6.38
N ASP A 84 -8.47 0.90 -7.70
CA ASP A 84 -7.48 1.62 -8.50
C ASP A 84 -8.03 2.99 -8.95
N GLY A 85 -7.16 3.78 -9.60
CA GLY A 85 -7.53 5.12 -10.06
C GLY A 85 -8.54 5.15 -11.19
N GLN A 86 -8.90 3.99 -11.75
CA GLN A 86 -9.90 3.86 -12.80
C GLN A 86 -11.21 3.27 -12.27
N ASN A 87 -11.39 3.31 -10.95
CA ASN A 87 -12.57 2.81 -10.26
C ASN A 87 -12.80 1.30 -10.43
N ARG A 88 -11.71 0.55 -10.58
CA ARG A 88 -11.74 -0.90 -10.64
C ARG A 88 -11.10 -1.47 -9.39
N THR A 89 -11.45 -2.71 -9.07
CA THR A 89 -10.87 -3.41 -7.93
C THR A 89 -9.56 -4.09 -8.35
N ILE A 90 -8.52 -3.90 -7.57
CA ILE A 90 -7.23 -4.58 -7.77
C ILE A 90 -6.89 -5.39 -6.53
N SER A 91 -6.48 -6.64 -6.72
CA SER A 91 -6.10 -7.54 -5.64
C SER A 91 -4.70 -8.07 -5.88
N TYR A 92 -3.89 -8.08 -4.83
CA TYR A 92 -2.52 -8.57 -4.93
C TYR A 92 -1.98 -8.94 -3.56
N LYS A 93 -0.86 -9.66 -3.53
CA LYS A 93 -0.10 -9.90 -2.31
C LYS A 93 0.88 -8.77 -2.08
N ALA A 94 0.92 -8.27 -0.86
CA ALA A 94 1.66 -7.06 -0.52
C ALA A 94 2.40 -7.19 0.80
N TYR A 95 3.25 -6.21 1.05
CA TYR A 95 3.89 -6.01 2.35
C TYR A 95 3.93 -4.53 2.68
N THR A 96 4.17 -4.23 3.95
CA THR A 96 4.30 -2.85 4.42
C THR A 96 5.71 -2.67 4.98
N SER A 97 6.42 -1.63 4.53
CA SER A 97 7.76 -1.34 5.03
C SER A 97 7.77 -0.35 6.18
N ASN A 98 6.83 0.59 6.19
CA ASN A 98 6.70 1.55 7.27
C ASN A 98 5.27 2.05 7.40
N GLY A 99 4.96 2.59 8.56
CA GLY A 99 3.68 3.23 8.83
C GLY A 99 3.83 4.22 9.96
N ALA A 100 2.91 5.16 10.04
CA ALA A 100 2.90 6.18 11.08
C ALA A 100 1.48 6.43 11.56
N ARG A 101 1.36 6.62 12.86
CA ARG A 101 0.09 6.90 13.50
C ARG A 101 0.21 8.21 14.28
N LYS A 102 -0.69 9.14 14.00
CA LYS A 102 -0.72 10.44 14.65
C LYS A 102 -1.75 10.49 15.77
N THR A 103 -1.41 11.12 16.88
CA THR A 103 -2.32 11.39 17.97
C THR A 103 -2.86 12.82 17.84
N SER A 104 -4.18 12.95 17.87
CA SER A 104 -4.83 14.27 17.85
C SER A 104 -4.70 14.98 19.20
N CYS A 105 -5.09 14.29 20.27
CA CYS A 105 -5.01 14.84 21.61
C CYS A 105 -5.12 13.73 22.65
N ILE A 106 -4.81 14.09 23.91
CA ILE A 106 -4.98 13.20 25.07
C ILE A 106 -5.90 13.93 26.05
N ARG A 107 -7.02 13.30 26.41
CA ARG A 107 -8.00 13.85 27.36
C ARG A 107 -8.31 12.81 28.42
N ASN A 108 -8.19 13.19 29.69
CA ASN A 108 -8.52 12.31 30.83
C ASN A 108 -7.87 10.93 30.72
N GLY A 109 -6.61 10.89 30.25
CA GLY A 109 -5.87 9.64 30.08
C GLY A 109 -6.25 8.84 28.86
N ILE A 110 -7.17 9.33 28.02
CA ILE A 110 -7.59 8.66 26.80
C ILE A 110 -6.93 9.32 25.59
N VAL A 111 -6.32 8.50 24.75
CA VAL A 111 -5.63 8.96 23.55
C VAL A 111 -6.60 8.93 22.36
N TYR A 112 -6.69 10.06 21.65
CA TYR A 112 -7.52 10.19 20.44
C TYR A 112 -6.61 10.29 19.24
N TRP A 113 -6.83 9.39 18.27
CA TRP A 113 -6.02 9.29 17.06
C TRP A 113 -6.48 10.27 15.99
N GLU A 114 -5.54 10.80 15.23
CA GLU A 114 -5.82 11.65 14.07
C GLU A 114 -5.81 10.87 12.77
N SER A 115 -4.75 10.08 12.54
CA SER A 115 -4.59 9.36 11.29
C SER A 115 -3.63 8.19 11.43
N LEU A 116 -3.77 7.24 10.49
CA LEU A 116 -2.83 6.14 10.30
C LEU A 116 -2.44 6.12 8.82
N GLN A 117 -1.16 6.29 8.53
CA GLN A 117 -0.64 6.25 7.16
C GLN A 117 0.26 5.04 6.99
N VAL A 118 0.01 4.26 5.95
CA VAL A 118 0.81 3.08 5.63
C VAL A 118 1.09 3.04 4.14
N ASN A 119 2.21 2.40 3.77
CA ASN A 119 2.47 2.04 2.38
C ASN A 119 2.15 0.57 2.18
N ILE A 120 1.60 0.26 1.01
CA ILE A 120 1.26 -1.11 0.62
C ILE A 120 2.03 -1.39 -0.66
N ILE A 121 2.99 -2.30 -0.58
CA ILE A 121 3.95 -2.56 -1.66
C ILE A 121 3.70 -3.97 -2.19
N PRO A 122 3.53 -4.15 -3.52
CA PRO A 122 3.31 -5.48 -4.06
C PRO A 122 4.56 -6.35 -4.00
N ILE A 123 4.36 -7.65 -3.80
CA ILE A 123 5.45 -8.62 -3.77
C ILE A 123 5.82 -9.01 -5.20
N ASP A 124 4.82 -9.23 -6.05
CA ASP A 124 4.99 -9.67 -7.43
C ASP A 124 4.53 -8.61 -8.41
N ALA A 125 5.08 -8.65 -9.62
CA ALA A 125 4.67 -7.73 -10.68
C ALA A 125 3.22 -7.99 -11.09
N GLN A 126 2.41 -6.92 -11.17
CA GLN A 126 1.03 -7.02 -11.61
C GLN A 126 0.91 -6.94 -13.14
N VAL A 127 1.86 -6.29 -13.81
CA VAL A 127 1.89 -6.18 -15.27
C VAL A 127 3.21 -6.75 -15.76
N VAL A 128 3.11 -7.71 -16.69
CA VAL A 128 4.29 -8.37 -17.27
C VAL A 128 4.74 -7.63 -18.53
N PRO A 129 6.03 -7.75 -18.90
CA PRO A 129 6.52 -7.10 -20.12
C PRO A 129 5.82 -7.61 -21.38
N THR A 130 5.66 -6.73 -22.35
CA THR A 130 5.16 -7.06 -23.68
C THR A 130 6.28 -6.97 -24.71
#